data_f2deb7871050a3b8a2cb61d69a3f27f0
#
_entry.id   f2deb7871050a3b8a2cb61d69a3f27f0
#
_cell.length_a   1.000
_cell.length_b   1.000
_cell.length_c   1.000
_cell.angle_alpha   90.00
_cell.angle_beta   90.00
_cell.angle_gamma   90.00
#
_symmetry.space_group_name_H-M   'P 1'
#
loop_
_entity.id
_entity.type
_entity.pdbx_description
1 polymer ?
#
loop_
_entity_poly.entity_id
_entity_poly.type
_entity_poly.pdbx_seq_one_letter_code
_entity_poly.pdbx_strand_id
1 'polypeptide(L)'
;MHHFNSLKGQQTFNGQFAGKKAGRANNRGYFRIAISGKEILNHRIVIALETGVMPTDEVDHINGIRTDNRYENLRVVSRQTNAKNMKLNINNTSGISGVSWNTRKSKWKSVIWMNCVEKHLGYFDSIIDAFNARVIAEVNMGYHKNHGRIP
;
A
#
# COMPACT_ATOMS: atom_id res chain seq x y z
N MET A 1 -12.66 18.81 -17.56
CA MET A 1 -13.88 19.56 -17.26
C MET A 1 -15.03 18.92 -18.03
N HIS A 2 -16.13 18.59 -17.35
CA HIS A 2 -17.37 18.25 -18.05
C HIS A 2 -17.94 19.56 -18.56
N HIS A 3 -17.91 19.78 -19.88
CA HIS A 3 -18.64 20.88 -20.50
C HIS A 3 -20.12 20.50 -20.51
N PHE A 4 -20.91 21.15 -19.68
CA PHE A 4 -22.35 21.04 -19.73
C PHE A 4 -22.88 22.01 -20.79
N ASN A 5 -23.56 21.46 -21.79
CA ASN A 5 -24.15 22.25 -22.87
C ASN A 5 -25.38 23.07 -22.43
N SER A 6 -25.82 22.95 -21.15
CA SER A 6 -26.94 23.71 -20.59
C SER A 6 -26.89 23.80 -19.07
N LEU A 7 -27.44 24.87 -18.50
CA LEU A 7 -27.63 25.04 -17.05
C LEU A 7 -28.44 23.87 -16.43
N LYS A 8 -29.44 23.35 -17.14
CA LYS A 8 -30.25 22.23 -16.70
C LYS A 8 -29.41 20.95 -16.53
N GLY A 9 -28.50 20.69 -17.46
CA GLY A 9 -27.56 19.55 -17.37
C GLY A 9 -26.62 19.68 -16.17
N GLN A 10 -26.12 20.88 -15.90
CA GLN A 10 -25.26 21.16 -14.75
C GLN A 10 -26.02 20.97 -13.42
N GLN A 11 -27.24 21.49 -13.32
CA GLN A 11 -28.09 21.36 -12.13
C GLN A 11 -28.42 19.88 -11.85
N THR A 12 -28.78 19.12 -12.88
CA THR A 12 -29.08 17.70 -12.76
C THR A 12 -27.85 16.91 -12.29
N PHE A 13 -26.69 17.17 -12.88
CA PHE A 13 -25.44 16.54 -12.47
C PHE A 13 -25.09 16.90 -11.02
N ASN A 14 -25.14 18.16 -10.63
CA ASN A 14 -24.85 18.59 -9.28
C ASN A 14 -25.84 18.00 -8.26
N GLY A 15 -27.13 17.96 -8.57
CA GLY A 15 -28.13 17.31 -7.71
C GLY A 15 -27.87 15.82 -7.49
N GLN A 16 -27.29 15.14 -8.49
CA GLN A 16 -26.99 13.71 -8.40
C GLN A 16 -25.65 13.42 -7.69
N PHE A 17 -24.64 14.24 -7.87
CA PHE A 17 -23.24 13.91 -7.51
C PHE A 17 -22.60 14.87 -6.49
N ALA A 18 -23.10 16.10 -6.33
CA ALA A 18 -22.53 17.04 -5.36
C ALA A 18 -22.58 16.50 -3.94
N GLY A 19 -21.50 16.66 -3.20
CA GLY A 19 -21.37 16.15 -1.84
C GLY A 19 -21.13 14.64 -1.71
N LYS A 20 -21.18 13.90 -2.81
CA LYS A 20 -20.89 12.46 -2.80
C LYS A 20 -19.39 12.20 -3.01
N LYS A 21 -18.90 11.12 -2.42
CA LYS A 21 -17.51 10.69 -2.60
C LYS A 21 -17.26 10.40 -4.09
N ALA A 22 -16.30 11.09 -4.67
CA ALA A 22 -15.96 10.94 -6.07
C ALA A 22 -15.25 9.62 -6.34
N GLY A 23 -15.59 9.00 -7.48
CA GLY A 23 -14.95 7.79 -7.97
C GLY A 23 -15.60 6.49 -7.51
N ARG A 24 -15.03 5.39 -7.98
CA ARG A 24 -15.45 4.02 -7.68
C ARG A 24 -14.25 3.17 -7.23
N ALA A 25 -14.49 2.21 -6.38
CA ALA A 25 -13.47 1.25 -5.99
C ALA A 25 -13.12 0.32 -7.16
N ASN A 26 -11.83 0.05 -7.34
CA ASN A 26 -11.37 -1.01 -8.22
C ASN A 26 -11.30 -2.36 -7.46
N ASN A 27 -11.00 -3.46 -8.17
CA ASN A 27 -10.87 -4.80 -7.60
C ASN A 27 -9.75 -4.96 -6.57
N ARG A 28 -8.83 -3.98 -6.47
CA ARG A 28 -7.77 -3.91 -5.46
C ARG A 28 -8.15 -3.04 -4.25
N GLY A 29 -9.38 -2.50 -4.21
CA GLY A 29 -9.85 -1.65 -3.12
C GLY A 29 -9.41 -0.19 -3.17
N TYR A 30 -8.79 0.28 -4.27
CA TYR A 30 -8.48 1.69 -4.46
C TYR A 30 -9.62 2.43 -5.15
N PHE A 31 -9.91 3.65 -4.70
CA PHE A 31 -10.80 4.53 -5.43
C PHE A 31 -10.10 5.14 -6.65
N ARG A 32 -10.82 5.25 -7.77
CA ARG A 32 -10.37 5.86 -9.02
C ARG A 32 -11.45 6.74 -9.64
N ILE A 33 -11.02 7.77 -10.34
CA ILE A 33 -11.87 8.71 -11.10
C ILE A 33 -11.40 8.69 -12.55
N ALA A 34 -12.35 8.77 -13.49
CA ALA A 34 -12.04 9.01 -14.89
C ALA A 34 -12.03 10.52 -15.17
N ILE A 35 -10.91 11.05 -15.65
CA ILE A 35 -10.74 12.45 -16.06
C ILE A 35 -10.26 12.42 -17.52
N SER A 36 -11.02 13.04 -18.42
CA SER A 36 -10.70 13.07 -19.86
C SER A 36 -10.39 11.69 -20.43
N GLY A 37 -11.18 10.67 -20.05
CA GLY A 37 -11.03 9.29 -20.50
C GLY A 37 -9.89 8.49 -19.86
N LYS A 38 -9.11 9.10 -18.97
CA LYS A 38 -8.03 8.41 -18.23
C LYS A 38 -8.45 8.13 -16.80
N GLU A 39 -8.26 6.89 -16.35
CA GLU A 39 -8.50 6.52 -14.96
C GLU A 39 -7.30 6.89 -14.09
N ILE A 40 -7.55 7.67 -13.05
CA ILE A 40 -6.54 8.12 -12.08
C ILE A 40 -6.97 7.69 -10.69
N LEU A 41 -6.03 7.20 -9.90
CA LEU A 41 -6.27 6.80 -8.51
C LEU A 41 -6.47 8.03 -7.61
N ASN A 42 -7.49 8.00 -6.76
CA ASN A 42 -7.88 9.15 -5.94
C ASN A 42 -6.74 9.67 -5.05
N HIS A 43 -5.96 8.79 -4.42
CA HIS A 43 -4.84 9.22 -3.57
C HIS A 43 -3.79 10.03 -4.36
N ARG A 44 -3.59 9.76 -5.65
CA ARG A 44 -2.69 10.56 -6.50
C ARG A 44 -3.28 11.95 -6.78
N ILE A 45 -4.61 12.01 -6.95
CA ILE A 45 -5.32 13.28 -7.16
C ILE A 45 -5.24 14.13 -5.90
N VAL A 46 -5.42 13.53 -4.72
CA VAL A 46 -5.29 14.25 -3.43
C VAL A 46 -3.91 14.88 -3.30
N ILE A 47 -2.84 14.12 -3.56
CA ILE A 47 -1.47 14.68 -3.55
C ILE A 47 -1.37 15.84 -4.56
N ALA A 48 -1.89 15.66 -5.78
CA ALA A 48 -1.81 16.72 -6.80
C ALA A 48 -2.60 17.99 -6.41
N LEU A 49 -3.75 17.86 -5.75
CA LEU A 49 -4.53 19.00 -5.27
C LEU A 49 -3.81 19.76 -4.15
N GLU A 50 -3.16 19.07 -3.23
CA GLU A 50 -2.46 19.68 -2.09
C GLU A 50 -1.09 20.27 -2.48
N THR A 51 -0.38 19.63 -3.42
CA THR A 51 0.99 20.04 -3.78
C THR A 51 1.07 20.83 -5.09
N GLY A 52 -0.01 20.87 -5.87
CA GLY A 52 -0.03 21.46 -7.21
C GLY A 52 0.62 20.60 -8.30
N VAL A 53 1.21 19.44 -7.95
CA VAL A 53 1.97 18.60 -8.89
C VAL A 53 1.51 17.14 -8.81
N MET A 54 1.27 16.51 -9.97
CA MET A 54 0.98 15.08 -10.02
C MET A 54 2.21 14.28 -9.60
N PRO A 55 2.12 13.39 -8.58
CA PRO A 55 3.26 12.61 -8.12
C PRO A 55 3.80 11.69 -9.22
N THR A 56 5.12 11.63 -9.40
CA THR A 56 5.80 10.72 -10.34
C THR A 56 6.00 9.34 -9.71
N ASP A 57 6.32 9.31 -8.43
CA ASP A 57 6.55 8.09 -7.66
C ASP A 57 5.26 7.42 -7.15
N GLU A 58 5.40 6.33 -6.40
CA GLU A 58 4.28 5.63 -5.78
C GLU A 58 3.69 6.47 -4.63
N VAL A 59 2.37 6.43 -4.47
CA VAL A 59 1.68 7.01 -3.32
C VAL A 59 1.25 5.88 -2.40
N ASP A 60 1.74 5.89 -1.17
CA ASP A 60 1.48 4.89 -0.14
C ASP A 60 0.50 5.43 0.91
N HIS A 61 -0.35 4.54 1.43
CA HIS A 61 -1.21 4.80 2.58
C HIS A 61 -0.47 4.40 3.86
N ILE A 62 -0.10 5.37 4.70
CA ILE A 62 0.71 5.16 5.91
C ILE A 62 0.07 4.11 6.83
N ASN A 63 -1.25 4.16 7.02
CA ASN A 63 -2.00 3.19 7.81
C ASN A 63 -2.33 1.89 7.05
N GLY A 64 -2.05 1.82 5.74
CA GLY A 64 -2.36 0.69 4.87
C GLY A 64 -3.83 0.51 4.51
N ILE A 65 -4.71 1.46 4.84
CA ILE A 65 -6.13 1.47 4.48
C ILE A 65 -6.30 2.18 3.14
N ARG A 66 -6.50 1.42 2.06
CA ARG A 66 -6.55 1.91 0.67
C ARG A 66 -7.69 2.88 0.36
N THR A 67 -8.69 2.94 1.23
CA THR A 67 -9.85 3.84 1.10
C THR A 67 -9.69 5.14 1.89
N ASP A 68 -8.68 5.25 2.76
CA ASP A 68 -8.40 6.43 3.58
C ASP A 68 -7.44 7.36 2.82
N ASN A 69 -8.02 8.17 1.93
CA ASN A 69 -7.30 9.09 1.07
C ASN A 69 -7.11 10.48 1.71
N ARG A 70 -7.19 10.63 3.04
CA ARG A 70 -6.82 11.89 3.70
C ARG A 70 -5.35 12.19 3.42
N TYR A 71 -5.03 13.45 3.18
CA TYR A 71 -3.67 13.85 2.81
C TYR A 71 -2.62 13.44 3.84
N GLU A 72 -2.93 13.58 5.14
CA GLU A 72 -2.05 13.22 6.26
C GLU A 72 -1.71 11.72 6.31
N ASN A 73 -2.56 10.90 5.68
CA ASN A 73 -2.34 9.46 5.56
C ASN A 73 -1.60 9.05 4.28
N LEU A 74 -1.30 10.00 3.41
CA LEU A 74 -0.64 9.75 2.13
C LEU A 74 0.80 10.24 2.15
N ARG A 75 1.68 9.47 1.51
CA ARG A 75 3.06 9.88 1.27
C ARG A 75 3.52 9.44 -0.11
N VAL A 76 4.32 10.28 -0.76
CA VAL A 76 5.00 9.91 -2.00
C VAL A 76 6.29 9.20 -1.63
N VAL A 77 6.48 8.00 -2.12
CA VAL A 77 7.61 7.14 -1.75
C VAL A 77 8.13 6.38 -2.95
N SER A 78 9.41 6.04 -2.93
CA SER A 78 9.96 5.10 -3.91
C SER A 78 9.29 3.73 -3.76
N ARG A 79 9.29 2.96 -4.84
CA ARG A 79 8.79 1.58 -4.85
C ARG A 79 9.42 0.72 -3.74
N GLN A 80 10.71 0.93 -3.47
CA GLN A 80 11.44 0.23 -2.43
C GLN A 80 10.89 0.55 -1.02
N THR A 81 10.63 1.82 -0.74
CA THR A 81 10.04 2.25 0.53
C THR A 81 8.62 1.73 0.69
N ASN A 82 7.83 1.75 -0.39
CA ASN A 82 6.47 1.19 -0.37
C ASN A 82 6.46 -0.32 -0.08
N ALA A 83 7.41 -1.08 -0.63
CA ALA A 83 7.57 -2.51 -0.34
C ALA A 83 7.80 -2.81 1.15
N LYS A 84 8.37 -1.86 1.91
CA LYS A 84 8.58 -1.98 3.35
C LYS A 84 7.32 -1.70 4.21
N ASN A 85 6.18 -1.37 3.60
CA ASN A 85 4.88 -1.17 4.26
C ASN A 85 3.82 -2.20 3.81
N MET A 86 4.22 -3.30 3.23
CA MET A 86 3.27 -4.30 2.70
C MET A 86 2.59 -5.10 3.80
N LYS A 87 1.35 -5.53 3.52
CA LYS A 87 0.65 -6.54 4.32
C LYS A 87 1.32 -7.90 4.20
N LEU A 88 1.04 -8.77 5.16
CA LEU A 88 1.41 -10.18 5.09
C LEU A 88 0.82 -10.81 3.82
N ASN A 89 1.62 -11.66 3.15
CA ASN A 89 1.13 -12.37 1.98
C ASN A 89 0.03 -13.36 2.39
N ILE A 90 -1.06 -13.42 1.64
CA ILE A 90 -2.19 -14.31 1.92
C ILE A 90 -1.78 -15.80 1.97
N ASN A 91 -0.72 -16.17 1.24
CA ASN A 91 -0.17 -17.53 1.24
C ASN A 91 0.87 -17.76 2.34
N ASN A 92 1.06 -16.79 3.26
CA ASN A 92 1.99 -16.98 4.37
C ASN A 92 1.40 -17.94 5.40
N THR A 93 2.08 -19.03 5.67
CA THR A 93 1.65 -20.09 6.58
C THR A 93 2.18 -19.95 8.00
N SER A 94 3.23 -19.14 8.21
CA SER A 94 3.82 -18.95 9.55
C SER A 94 3.15 -17.83 10.36
N GLY A 95 2.35 -16.95 9.70
CA GLY A 95 1.84 -15.72 10.31
C GLY A 95 2.88 -14.60 10.42
N ILE A 96 4.13 -14.82 10.00
CA ILE A 96 5.23 -13.85 10.13
C ILE A 96 5.86 -13.61 8.76
N SER A 97 5.99 -12.33 8.38
CA SER A 97 6.62 -11.96 7.11
C SER A 97 8.08 -12.41 7.07
N GLY A 98 8.47 -13.12 6.01
CA GLY A 98 9.85 -13.58 5.81
C GLY A 98 10.27 -14.74 6.71
N VAL A 99 9.35 -15.35 7.46
CA VAL A 99 9.60 -16.58 8.23
C VAL A 99 8.82 -17.73 7.61
N SER A 100 9.46 -18.86 7.41
CA SER A 100 8.85 -20.07 6.84
C SER A 100 9.52 -21.35 7.38
N TRP A 101 8.76 -22.44 7.44
CA TRP A 101 9.31 -23.73 7.80
C TRP A 101 10.11 -24.34 6.64
N ASN A 102 11.33 -24.73 6.90
CA ASN A 102 12.17 -25.44 5.94
C ASN A 102 12.16 -26.94 6.26
N THR A 103 11.40 -27.71 5.49
CA THR A 103 11.22 -29.15 5.70
C THR A 103 12.52 -29.95 5.58
N ARG A 104 13.42 -29.56 4.65
CA ARG A 104 14.68 -30.26 4.44
C ARG A 104 15.62 -30.15 5.63
N LYS A 105 15.60 -29.02 6.34
CA LYS A 105 16.45 -28.77 7.51
C LYS A 105 15.71 -28.99 8.83
N SER A 106 14.39 -29.20 8.79
CA SER A 106 13.51 -29.23 9.96
C SER A 106 13.71 -28.05 10.90
N LYS A 107 13.77 -26.83 10.32
CA LYS A 107 14.02 -25.58 11.03
C LYS A 107 13.23 -24.42 10.44
N TRP A 108 12.99 -23.40 11.24
CA TRP A 108 12.42 -22.13 10.79
C TRP A 108 13.47 -21.33 10.03
N LYS A 109 13.21 -21.02 8.76
CA LYS A 109 14.03 -20.11 7.94
C LYS A 109 13.54 -18.69 8.13
N SER A 110 14.44 -17.76 8.45
CA SER A 110 14.16 -16.32 8.47
C SER A 110 14.95 -15.62 7.38
N VAL A 111 14.28 -14.75 6.62
CA VAL A 111 14.87 -13.95 5.51
C VAL A 111 14.31 -12.55 5.51
N ILE A 112 15.08 -11.62 4.92
CA ILE A 112 14.63 -10.25 4.63
C ILE A 112 15.08 -9.83 3.24
N TRP A 113 14.29 -9.00 2.56
CA TRP A 113 14.64 -8.47 1.25
C TRP A 113 15.25 -7.08 1.36
N MET A 114 16.40 -6.89 0.72
CA MET A 114 17.07 -5.61 0.62
C MET A 114 17.49 -5.38 -0.82
N ASN A 115 17.07 -4.27 -1.42
CA ASN A 115 17.40 -3.92 -2.82
C ASN A 115 17.12 -5.06 -3.81
N CYS A 116 15.95 -5.69 -3.70
CA CYS A 116 15.55 -6.86 -4.50
C CYS A 116 16.41 -8.12 -4.29
N VAL A 117 17.27 -8.16 -3.27
CA VAL A 117 18.08 -9.33 -2.91
C VAL A 117 17.57 -9.92 -1.60
N GLU A 118 17.36 -11.24 -1.59
CA GLU A 118 17.01 -11.97 -0.37
C GLU A 118 18.29 -12.11 0.51
N LYS A 119 18.20 -11.59 1.72
CA LYS A 119 19.22 -11.78 2.75
C LYS A 119 18.76 -12.83 3.73
N HIS A 120 19.49 -13.94 3.83
CA HIS A 120 19.25 -14.99 4.80
C HIS A 120 19.68 -14.56 6.20
N LEU A 121 18.77 -14.65 7.19
CA LEU A 121 19.01 -14.26 8.58
C LEU A 121 19.39 -15.46 9.45
N GLY A 122 18.98 -16.67 9.07
CA GLY A 122 19.34 -17.91 9.77
C GLY A 122 18.30 -18.99 9.67
N TYR A 123 18.65 -20.16 10.22
CA TYR A 123 17.77 -21.27 10.51
C TYR A 123 17.68 -21.45 12.03
N PHE A 124 16.47 -21.58 12.55
CA PHE A 124 16.18 -21.58 13.98
C PHE A 124 15.33 -22.79 14.35
N ASP A 125 15.52 -23.33 15.53
CA ASP A 125 14.71 -24.42 16.07
C ASP A 125 13.35 -23.90 16.55
N SER A 126 13.32 -22.64 17.02
CA SER A 126 12.11 -21.97 17.46
C SER A 126 11.62 -20.93 16.45
N ILE A 127 10.29 -20.87 16.23
CA ILE A 127 9.66 -19.80 15.45
C ILE A 127 9.86 -18.42 16.12
N ILE A 128 9.98 -18.38 17.45
CA ILE A 128 10.20 -17.15 18.22
C ILE A 128 11.60 -16.59 17.90
N ASP A 129 12.60 -17.41 17.81
CA ASP A 129 13.97 -16.97 17.47
C ASP A 129 14.04 -16.48 16.02
N ALA A 130 13.37 -17.18 15.10
CA ALA A 130 13.25 -16.76 13.71
C ALA A 130 12.51 -15.40 13.58
N PHE A 131 11.47 -15.18 14.38
CA PHE A 131 10.75 -13.92 14.47
C PHE A 131 11.64 -12.80 15.03
N ASN A 132 12.34 -13.02 16.13
CA ASN A 132 13.23 -12.04 16.73
C ASN A 132 14.34 -11.61 15.76
N ALA A 133 14.96 -12.55 15.05
CA ALA A 133 15.94 -12.25 14.01
C ALA A 133 15.34 -11.39 12.89
N ARG A 134 14.09 -11.66 12.52
CA ARG A 134 13.36 -10.86 11.51
C ARG A 134 13.08 -9.45 12.00
N VAL A 135 12.56 -9.28 13.21
CA VAL A 135 12.24 -7.96 13.80
C VAL A 135 13.49 -7.08 13.91
N ILE A 136 14.59 -7.64 14.42
CA ILE A 136 15.86 -6.91 14.50
C ILE A 136 16.32 -6.43 13.11
N ALA A 137 16.21 -7.28 12.09
CA ALA A 137 16.57 -6.91 10.74
C ALA A 137 15.64 -5.84 10.16
N GLU A 138 14.33 -5.89 10.43
CA GLU A 138 13.36 -4.88 10.01
C GLU A 138 13.66 -3.50 10.60
N VAL A 139 13.93 -3.44 11.90
CA VAL A 139 14.31 -2.20 12.59
C VAL A 139 15.57 -1.61 11.97
N ASN A 140 16.62 -2.42 11.81
CA ASN A 140 17.90 -1.97 11.25
C ASN A 140 17.81 -1.52 9.79
N MET A 141 16.82 -2.01 9.03
CA MET A 141 16.62 -1.68 7.63
C MET A 141 15.52 -0.64 7.39
N GLY A 142 14.94 -0.06 8.45
CA GLY A 142 13.91 0.98 8.37
C GLY A 142 12.62 0.48 7.73
N TYR A 143 12.18 -0.73 8.08
CA TYR A 143 10.85 -1.21 7.71
C TYR A 143 9.78 -0.45 8.49
N HIS A 144 8.61 -0.25 7.87
CA HIS A 144 7.51 0.44 8.53
C HIS A 144 6.89 -0.47 9.60
N LYS A 145 6.48 0.12 10.74
CA LYS A 145 5.84 -0.61 11.86
C LYS A 145 4.60 -1.43 11.47
N ASN A 146 3.96 -1.06 10.35
CA ASN A 146 2.80 -1.78 9.81
C ASN A 146 3.20 -2.87 8.79
N HIS A 147 4.51 -3.14 8.59
CA HIS A 147 4.95 -4.22 7.71
C HIS A 147 4.50 -5.58 8.26
N GLY A 148 4.04 -6.45 7.37
CA GLY A 148 3.58 -7.78 7.78
C GLY A 148 2.25 -7.80 8.54
N ARG A 149 1.48 -6.69 8.59
CA ARG A 149 0.14 -6.69 9.18
C ARG A 149 -0.79 -7.67 8.48
N ILE A 150 -1.72 -8.24 9.22
CA ILE A 150 -2.74 -9.17 8.70
C ILE A 150 -3.55 -8.47 7.57
N PRO A 151 -3.90 -9.18 6.50
CA PRO A 151 -4.65 -8.66 5.35
C PRO A 151 -6.02 -8.10 5.69
#